data_650427d87d11181b797bac4d9169446e
#
_entry.id   650427d87d11181b797bac4d9169446e
#
_cell.length_a   1.000
_cell.length_b   1.000
_cell.length_c   1.000
_cell.angle_alpha   90.00
_cell.angle_beta   90.00
_cell.angle_gamma   90.00
#
_symmetry.space_group_name_H-M   'P 1'
#
loop_
_entity.id
_entity.type
_entity.pdbx_description
1 polymer ?
#
loop_
_entity_poly.entity_id
_entity_poly.type
_entity_poly.pdbx_seq_one_letter_code
_entity_poly.pdbx_strand_id
1 'polypeptide(L)'
;MLAALAAGGSASQRDQGLELGVTRFFLPASGETQVLTQAGVPYLFASAIGAGADAHVTYTVTVKVVDDRGTVLTSESFQRSAPAMARIPGAAGVENFRFLLKPGTFVMHVSARDSLTGKTIADSVRLVAYAS
;
A
#
# COMPACT_ATOMS: atom_id res chain seq x y z
N MET A 1 -3.83 6.51 -12.43
CA MET A 1 -3.72 5.91 -12.44
C MET A 1 -3.42 5.18 -12.98
N LEU A 2 -3.08 5.06 -12.92
CA LEU A 2 -2.84 4.39 -13.42
C LEU A 2 -3.14 3.55 -14.03
N ALA A 3 -3.75 3.79 -13.60
CA ALA A 3 -4.33 2.83 -14.19
C ALA A 3 -3.82 2.43 -15.44
N ALA A 4 -3.49 3.23 -16.02
CA ALA A 4 -3.05 2.89 -17.23
C ALA A 4 -2.06 1.86 -17.23
N LEU A 5 -1.48 1.80 -16.22
CA LEU A 5 -0.59 0.92 -16.17
C LEU A 5 -0.97 -0.34 -16.22
N ALA A 6 -1.95 -0.49 -15.67
CA ALA A 6 -2.45 -1.76 -15.62
C ALA A 6 -2.63 -2.31 -16.97
N ALA A 7 -3.05 -1.55 -17.81
CA ALA A 7 -3.32 -2.04 -19.14
C ALA A 7 -2.09 -2.63 -19.79
N GLY A 8 -0.95 -2.16 -19.46
CA GLY A 8 0.26 -2.68 -20.07
C GLY A 8 0.97 -3.73 -19.27
N GLY A 9 0.50 -4.03 -18.09
CA GLY A 9 1.20 -4.96 -17.24
C GLY A 9 0.97 -6.40 -17.58
N SER A 10 1.99 -7.22 -17.42
CA SER A 10 1.83 -8.66 -17.52
C SER A 10 1.17 -9.18 -16.25
N ALA A 11 0.61 -10.38 -16.32
CA ALA A 11 0.02 -10.99 -15.13
C ALA A 11 1.05 -11.13 -14.02
N SER A 12 2.29 -11.49 -14.33
CA SER A 12 3.31 -11.65 -13.29
C SER A 12 3.69 -10.33 -12.66
N GLN A 13 3.67 -9.22 -13.41
CA GLN A 13 3.90 -7.91 -12.82
C GLN A 13 2.79 -7.53 -11.87
N ARG A 14 1.53 -7.77 -12.25
CA ARG A 14 0.42 -7.49 -11.36
C ARG A 14 0.45 -8.35 -10.11
N ASP A 15 0.86 -9.61 -10.26
CA ASP A 15 0.95 -10.51 -9.11
C ASP A 15 2.08 -10.12 -8.15
N GLN A 16 2.97 -9.23 -8.56
CA GLN A 16 4.09 -8.78 -7.74
C GLN A 16 4.04 -7.30 -7.42
N GLY A 17 3.06 -6.57 -7.91
CA GLY A 17 2.92 -5.14 -7.67
C GLY A 17 1.85 -4.82 -6.64
N LEU A 18 2.00 -3.70 -5.96
CA LEU A 18 0.99 -3.22 -5.02
C LEU A 18 -0.28 -2.82 -5.77
N GLU A 19 -1.42 -3.10 -5.17
CA GLU A 19 -2.70 -2.61 -5.66
C GLU A 19 -3.28 -1.68 -4.62
N LEU A 20 -3.55 -0.42 -5.01
CA LEU A 20 -4.09 0.58 -4.10
C LEU A 20 -5.50 0.97 -4.51
N GLY A 21 -6.42 0.97 -3.54
CA GLY A 21 -7.75 1.52 -3.70
C GLY A 21 -7.93 2.66 -2.72
N VAL A 22 -8.49 3.79 -3.18
CA VAL A 22 -8.66 4.98 -2.35
C VAL A 22 -10.10 5.45 -2.44
N THR A 23 -10.69 5.73 -1.27
CA THR A 23 -12.02 6.34 -1.18
C THR A 23 -11.92 7.56 -0.29
N ARG A 24 -12.60 8.63 -0.66
CA ARG A 24 -12.55 9.90 0.06
C ARG A 24 -13.95 10.34 0.44
N PHE A 25 -14.07 10.86 1.67
CA PHE A 25 -15.32 11.41 2.19
C PHE A 25 -15.05 12.76 2.82
N PHE A 26 -15.78 13.78 2.37
CA PHE A 26 -15.71 15.07 3.03
C PHE A 26 -16.56 15.05 4.31
N LEU A 27 -15.99 15.59 5.40
CA LEU A 27 -16.67 15.69 6.70
C LEU A 27 -17.03 17.15 6.96
N PRO A 28 -18.29 17.55 6.75
CA PRO A 28 -18.67 18.96 6.87
C PRO A 28 -18.43 19.54 8.27
N ALA A 29 -18.59 18.72 9.31
CA ALA A 29 -18.45 19.20 10.67
C ALA A 29 -17.04 19.70 11.00
N SER A 30 -16.01 19.08 10.42
CA SER A 30 -14.62 19.44 10.70
C SER A 30 -13.94 20.14 9.53
N GLY A 31 -14.53 20.08 8.33
CA GLY A 31 -13.88 20.60 7.13
C GLY A 31 -12.77 19.70 6.60
N GLU A 32 -12.65 18.52 7.16
CA GLU A 32 -11.58 17.57 6.75
C GLU A 32 -12.13 16.55 5.78
N THR A 33 -11.21 15.91 5.03
CA THR A 33 -11.53 14.80 4.16
C THR A 33 -11.00 13.54 4.79
N GLN A 34 -11.88 12.55 4.95
CA GLN A 34 -11.45 11.23 5.39
C GLN A 34 -11.02 10.42 4.18
N VAL A 35 -9.83 9.87 4.24
CA VAL A 35 -9.28 9.02 3.18
C VAL A 35 -9.18 7.60 3.71
N LEU A 36 -9.82 6.68 3.01
CA LEU A 36 -9.74 5.26 3.30
C LEU A 36 -8.94 4.63 2.18
N THR A 37 -7.86 3.96 2.54
CA THR A 37 -6.98 3.31 1.57
C THR A 37 -6.93 1.83 1.86
N GLN A 38 -7.01 1.04 0.80
CA GLN A 38 -6.81 -0.39 0.88
C GLN A 38 -5.62 -0.73 0.00
N ALA A 39 -4.62 -1.41 0.59
CA ALA A 39 -3.43 -1.82 -0.14
C ALA A 39 -3.36 -3.33 -0.18
N GLY A 40 -3.27 -3.89 -1.37
CA GLY A 40 -3.05 -5.31 -1.58
C GLY A 40 -1.58 -5.58 -1.84
N VAL A 41 -0.97 -6.40 -0.99
CA VAL A 41 0.43 -6.77 -1.12
C VAL A 41 0.49 -8.22 -1.60
N PRO A 42 0.90 -8.45 -2.86
CA PRO A 42 0.91 -9.82 -3.38
C PRO A 42 1.99 -10.64 -2.68
N TYR A 43 1.61 -11.79 -2.14
CA TYR A 43 2.57 -12.62 -1.43
C TYR A 43 3.71 -13.12 -2.32
N LEU A 44 3.49 -13.14 -3.62
CA LEU A 44 4.52 -13.58 -4.57
C LEU A 44 5.73 -12.65 -4.63
N PHE A 45 5.61 -11.41 -4.15
CA PHE A 45 6.77 -10.51 -4.18
C PHE A 45 7.82 -10.91 -3.14
N ALA A 46 7.42 -11.59 -2.08
CA ALA A 46 8.30 -11.94 -0.97
C ALA A 46 8.84 -13.36 -1.13
N SER A 47 10.04 -13.57 -0.64
CA SER A 47 10.69 -14.88 -0.70
C SER A 47 10.40 -15.67 0.56
N ALA A 48 10.28 -16.99 0.42
CA ALA A 48 10.00 -17.85 1.56
C ALA A 48 11.21 -18.00 2.46
N ILE A 49 10.95 -18.02 3.78
CA ILE A 49 11.94 -18.26 4.81
C ILE A 49 11.58 -19.58 5.47
N GLY A 50 12.58 -20.44 5.69
CA GLY A 50 12.37 -21.73 6.31
C GLY A 50 11.96 -22.78 5.31
N ALA A 51 11.54 -23.93 5.81
CA ALA A 51 11.21 -25.09 4.98
C ALA A 51 10.01 -25.84 5.56
N GLY A 52 9.36 -26.61 4.69
CA GLY A 52 8.26 -27.46 5.12
C GLY A 52 7.04 -26.66 5.54
N ALA A 53 6.33 -27.18 6.54
CA ALA A 53 5.09 -26.56 7.00
C ALA A 53 5.31 -25.20 7.67
N ASP A 54 6.52 -24.95 8.17
CA ASP A 54 6.85 -23.69 8.85
C ASP A 54 7.37 -22.61 7.90
N ALA A 55 7.51 -22.93 6.62
CA ALA A 55 7.97 -21.93 5.65
C ALA A 55 6.98 -20.78 5.57
N HIS A 56 7.49 -19.56 5.57
CA HIS A 56 6.65 -18.35 5.62
C HIS A 56 7.33 -17.21 4.87
N VAL A 57 6.56 -16.17 4.60
CA VAL A 57 7.07 -14.90 4.09
C VAL A 57 6.86 -13.84 5.15
N THR A 58 7.80 -12.91 5.25
CA THR A 58 7.70 -11.78 6.18
C THR A 58 8.08 -10.52 5.44
N TYR A 59 7.27 -9.49 5.59
CA TYR A 59 7.50 -8.22 4.93
C TYR A 59 7.01 -7.08 5.80
N THR A 60 7.51 -5.89 5.51
CA THR A 60 7.11 -4.67 6.22
C THR A 60 6.38 -3.76 5.26
N VAL A 61 5.16 -3.36 5.64
CA VAL A 61 4.37 -2.40 4.88
C VAL A 61 4.55 -1.04 5.52
N THR A 62 4.89 -0.04 4.71
CA THR A 62 5.04 1.33 5.18
C THR A 62 4.10 2.22 4.39
N VAL A 63 3.35 3.07 5.10
CA VAL A 63 2.53 4.11 4.49
C VAL A 63 3.00 5.45 4.99
N LYS A 64 3.13 6.42 4.07
CA LYS A 64 3.59 7.76 4.40
C LYS A 64 2.78 8.75 3.59
N VAL A 65 2.27 9.79 4.24
CA VAL A 65 1.54 10.87 3.58
C VAL A 65 2.35 12.15 3.75
N VAL A 66 2.64 12.81 2.63
CA VAL A 66 3.37 14.06 2.63
C VAL A 66 2.53 15.17 2.00
N ASP A 67 2.74 16.39 2.43
CA ASP A 67 2.05 17.54 1.85
C ASP A 67 2.82 18.06 0.63
N ASP A 68 2.34 19.15 0.03
CA ASP A 68 2.93 19.72 -1.17
C ASP A 68 4.31 20.36 -0.94
N ARG A 69 4.72 20.48 0.32
CA ARG A 69 6.05 20.98 0.68
C ARG A 69 7.01 19.85 1.03
N GLY A 70 6.54 18.59 0.94
CA GLY A 70 7.34 17.44 1.32
C GLY A 70 7.35 17.15 2.81
N THR A 71 6.53 17.85 3.60
CA THR A 71 6.45 17.58 5.03
C THR A 71 5.65 16.30 5.26
N VAL A 72 6.22 15.41 6.05
CA VAL A 72 5.55 14.14 6.39
C VAL A 72 4.50 14.41 7.44
N LEU A 73 3.23 14.13 7.11
CA LEU A 73 2.12 14.28 8.04
C LEU A 73 1.93 13.04 8.87
N THR A 74 2.13 11.88 8.29
CA THR A 74 2.01 10.60 8.99
C THR A 74 2.91 9.58 8.31
N SER A 75 3.44 8.67 9.10
CA SER A 75 4.25 7.55 8.61
C SER A 75 4.06 6.40 9.58
N GLU A 76 3.65 5.25 9.04
CA GLU A 76 3.43 4.05 9.85
C GLU A 76 4.01 2.85 9.13
N SER A 77 4.50 1.90 9.91
CA SER A 77 5.06 0.66 9.38
C SER A 77 4.51 -0.52 10.16
N PHE A 78 4.22 -1.59 9.44
CA PHE A 78 3.67 -2.82 10.02
C PHE A 78 4.43 -4.01 9.47
N GLN A 79 4.84 -4.91 10.35
CA GLN A 79 5.43 -6.16 9.93
C GLN A 79 4.33 -7.21 9.78
N ARG A 80 4.37 -7.95 8.68
CA ARG A 80 3.37 -8.96 8.37
C ARG A 80 4.03 -10.27 7.99
N SER A 81 3.33 -11.37 8.25
CA SER A 81 3.79 -12.71 7.87
C SER A 81 2.61 -13.50 7.31
N ALA A 82 2.93 -14.43 6.44
CA ALA A 82 1.96 -15.37 5.88
C ALA A 82 2.66 -16.70 5.60
N PRO A 83 1.91 -17.82 5.58
CA PRO A 83 2.51 -19.08 5.19
C PRO A 83 3.04 -19.02 3.76
N ALA A 84 4.14 -19.70 3.50
CA ALA A 84 4.72 -19.70 2.15
C ALA A 84 3.77 -20.29 1.12
N MET A 85 2.87 -21.18 1.52
CA MET A 85 1.86 -21.74 0.62
C MET A 85 0.88 -20.70 0.09
N ALA A 86 0.82 -19.52 0.72
CA ALA A 86 -0.01 -18.43 0.23
C ALA A 86 0.61 -17.71 -0.97
N ARG A 87 1.84 -18.06 -1.36
CA ARG A 87 2.53 -17.45 -2.52
C ARG A 87 1.99 -18.03 -3.82
N ILE A 88 0.77 -17.67 -4.15
CA ILE A 88 0.12 -18.08 -5.39
C ILE A 88 -0.39 -16.83 -6.12
N PRO A 89 -0.54 -16.90 -7.45
CA PRO A 89 -1.05 -15.76 -8.21
C PRO A 89 -2.39 -15.29 -7.66
N GLY A 90 -2.51 -13.98 -7.49
CA GLY A 90 -3.74 -13.35 -7.02
C GLY A 90 -3.91 -13.29 -5.51
N ALA A 91 -3.12 -14.03 -4.75
CA ALA A 91 -3.21 -13.98 -3.30
C ALA A 91 -2.44 -12.77 -2.76
N ALA A 92 -3.06 -12.04 -1.85
CA ALA A 92 -2.48 -10.82 -1.32
C ALA A 92 -2.87 -10.60 0.12
N GLY A 93 -1.96 -9.99 0.88
CA GLY A 93 -2.30 -9.44 2.18
C GLY A 93 -2.91 -8.07 1.99
N VAL A 94 -4.00 -7.79 2.69
CA VAL A 94 -4.71 -6.52 2.55
C VAL A 94 -4.50 -5.68 3.79
N GLU A 95 -4.05 -4.43 3.58
CA GLU A 95 -3.88 -3.45 4.65
C GLU A 95 -4.85 -2.32 4.42
N ASN A 96 -5.45 -1.83 5.51
CA ASN A 96 -6.39 -0.72 5.45
C ASN A 96 -5.82 0.44 6.25
N PHE A 97 -5.83 1.63 5.65
CA PHE A 97 -5.35 2.85 6.30
C PHE A 97 -6.44 3.90 6.27
N ARG A 98 -6.46 4.74 7.29
CA ARG A 98 -7.43 5.83 7.40
C ARG A 98 -6.70 7.09 7.81
N PHE A 99 -6.96 8.18 7.08
CA PHE A 99 -6.37 9.48 7.36
C PHE A 99 -7.44 10.55 7.37
N LEU A 100 -7.21 11.61 8.15
CA LEU A 100 -8.00 12.83 8.09
C LEU A 100 -7.10 13.93 7.54
N LEU A 101 -7.50 14.54 6.44
CA LEU A 101 -6.70 15.55 5.79
C LEU A 101 -7.44 16.87 5.75
N LYS A 102 -6.74 17.95 6.13
CA LYS A 102 -7.22 19.30 5.92
C LYS A 102 -7.14 19.63 4.42
N PRO A 103 -7.85 20.68 3.96
CA PRO A 103 -7.76 21.02 2.54
C PRO A 103 -6.31 21.18 2.08
N GLY A 104 -6.01 20.64 0.90
CA GLY A 104 -4.67 20.70 0.35
C GLY A 104 -4.39 19.55 -0.60
N THR A 105 -3.16 19.49 -1.06
CA THR A 105 -2.68 18.43 -1.95
C THR A 105 -1.62 17.62 -1.22
N PHE A 106 -1.75 16.30 -1.33
CA PHE A 106 -0.89 15.37 -0.62
C PHE A 106 -0.48 14.23 -1.55
N VAL A 107 0.59 13.54 -1.19
CA VAL A 107 0.97 12.31 -1.86
C VAL A 107 1.08 11.21 -0.79
N MET A 108 0.39 10.11 -1.03
CA MET A 108 0.50 8.94 -0.18
C MET A 108 1.43 7.94 -0.85
N HIS A 109 2.48 7.56 -0.14
CA HIS A 109 3.41 6.53 -0.59
C HIS A 109 3.17 5.27 0.21
N VAL A 110 3.02 4.14 -0.48
CA VAL A 110 2.90 2.84 0.16
C VAL A 110 3.98 1.95 -0.39
N SER A 111 4.65 1.24 0.49
CA SER A 111 5.69 0.29 0.07
C SER A 111 5.60 -0.98 0.91
N ALA A 112 6.09 -2.06 0.33
CA ALA A 112 6.26 -3.32 1.03
C ALA A 112 7.68 -3.81 0.76
N ARG A 113 8.37 -4.21 1.83
CA ARG A 113 9.74 -4.67 1.74
C ARG A 113 9.85 -6.08 2.25
N ASP A 114 10.39 -6.98 1.42
CA ASP A 114 10.66 -8.36 1.82
C ASP A 114 11.78 -8.39 2.86
N SER A 115 11.51 -9.02 4.00
CA SER A 115 12.47 -9.06 5.09
C SER A 115 13.70 -9.90 4.76
N LEU A 116 13.56 -10.89 3.91
CA LEU A 116 14.69 -11.77 3.57
C LEU A 116 15.64 -11.12 2.58
N THR A 117 15.12 -10.60 1.47
CA THR A 117 15.94 -10.12 0.36
C THR A 117 16.10 -8.61 0.32
N GLY A 118 15.24 -7.88 1.03
CA GLY A 118 15.20 -6.43 0.94
C GLY A 118 14.51 -5.90 -0.30
N LYS A 119 13.96 -6.78 -1.14
CA LYS A 119 13.21 -6.34 -2.32
C LYS A 119 12.04 -5.49 -1.89
N THR A 120 11.82 -4.37 -2.57
CA THR A 120 10.76 -3.44 -2.25
C THR A 120 9.86 -3.24 -3.47
N ILE A 121 8.55 -3.25 -3.21
CA ILE A 121 7.57 -2.79 -4.18
C ILE A 121 6.90 -1.57 -3.60
N ALA A 122 6.54 -0.62 -4.45
CA ALA A 122 6.00 0.66 -3.97
C ALA A 122 5.06 1.25 -4.99
N ASP A 123 4.14 2.06 -4.50
CA ASP A 123 3.26 2.85 -5.35
C ASP A 123 2.88 4.13 -4.62
N SER A 124 2.42 5.12 -5.36
CA SER A 124 2.05 6.41 -4.81
C SER A 124 0.74 6.88 -5.41
N VAL A 125 -0.03 7.61 -4.61
CA VAL A 125 -1.28 8.19 -5.06
C VAL A 125 -1.32 9.65 -4.64
N ARG A 126 -1.69 10.53 -5.58
CA ARG A 126 -1.93 11.93 -5.27
C ARG A 126 -3.32 12.08 -4.70
N LEU A 127 -3.42 12.76 -3.56
CA LEU A 127 -4.66 12.99 -2.86
C LEU A 127 -4.95 14.48 -2.84
N VAL A 128 -6.17 14.86 -3.21
CA VAL A 128 -6.60 16.25 -3.13
C VAL A 128 -7.77 16.31 -2.17
N ALA A 129 -7.63 17.10 -1.10
CA ALA A 129 -8.69 17.37 -0.16
C ALA A 129 -9.20 18.78 -0.40
N TYR A 130 -10.47 18.90 -0.74
CA TYR A 130 -11.06 20.18 -1.12
C TYR A 130 -11.63 20.89 0.10
N ALA A 131 -11.50 22.22 0.08
CA ALA A 131 -12.26 23.03 0.99
C ALA A 131 -13.70 23.07 0.51
N SER A 132 -14.63 23.11 1.43
CA SER A 132 -16.05 23.10 1.08
C SER A 132 -16.67 24.42 1.43
#